data_32f6eff2153072138b29940b4f0c4dab
#
_entry.id   32f6eff2153072138b29940b4f0c4dab
#
_cell.length_a   1.000
_cell.length_b   1.000
_cell.length_c   1.000
_cell.angle_alpha   90.00
_cell.angle_beta   90.00
_cell.angle_gamma   90.00
#
_symmetry.space_group_name_H-M   'P 1'
#
loop_
_entity.id
_entity.type
_entity.pdbx_description
1 polymer ?
#
loop_
_entity_poly.entity_id
_entity_poly.type
_entity_poly.pdbx_seq_one_letter_code
_entity_poly.pdbx_strand_id
1 'polypeptide(L)'
;MKISMHRASLNYRHPRESGGPGVPHERPLSRFWVPAFAGTTREALKTGGITLLFSFALLAIPALAGAHEVGGDKPLPVIGPAPQFTLTSQNRKPVALAELRGRVVAVTFIYTGCPDICPLLTDKMARVQDELGADFGAKVAFVSITLDPEHDTPAVLKDYAQAWGAKPGAWLFLTGSLAAVRDVTRRYGVFFQKKGDGSVDHTQLTSLVDAKGEMRVQYLGARFNPDEFRHDLLSLVGEQ
;
A
#
# COMPACT_ATOMS: atom_id res chain seq x y z
N MET A 1 -6.89 -18.72 33.33
CA MET A 1 -7.79 -19.46 32.43
C MET A 1 -7.48 -18.96 31.02
N LYS A 2 -6.64 -19.71 30.29
CA LYS A 2 -6.15 -19.31 28.95
C LYS A 2 -7.20 -19.76 27.93
N ILE A 3 -7.81 -18.81 27.22
CA ILE A 3 -8.70 -19.09 26.09
C ILE A 3 -7.86 -19.02 24.84
N SER A 4 -7.61 -20.18 24.23
CA SER A 4 -6.95 -20.31 22.93
C SER A 4 -7.95 -19.94 21.82
N MET A 5 -7.72 -18.83 21.12
CA MET A 5 -8.49 -18.49 19.93
C MET A 5 -7.93 -19.26 18.73
N HIS A 6 -8.68 -20.27 18.30
CA HIS A 6 -8.45 -20.92 17.01
C HIS A 6 -8.83 -19.96 15.88
N ARG A 7 -7.86 -19.71 15.01
CA ARG A 7 -8.12 -19.10 13.69
C ARG A 7 -9.06 -20.03 12.91
N ALA A 8 -10.29 -19.58 12.68
CA ALA A 8 -11.17 -20.24 11.74
C ALA A 8 -10.67 -19.98 10.32
N SER A 9 -10.15 -21.00 9.67
CA SER A 9 -9.89 -20.99 8.23
C SER A 9 -11.23 -21.04 7.50
N LEU A 10 -11.63 -19.94 6.92
CA LEU A 10 -12.77 -19.89 6.01
C LEU A 10 -12.41 -20.64 4.73
N ASN A 11 -12.85 -21.90 4.63
CA ASN A 11 -12.84 -22.67 3.39
C ASN A 11 -13.88 -22.10 2.43
N TYR A 12 -13.44 -21.23 1.53
CA TYR A 12 -14.26 -20.81 0.38
C TYR A 12 -14.26 -21.95 -0.64
N ARG A 13 -15.39 -22.67 -0.75
CA ARG A 13 -15.63 -23.65 -1.80
C ARG A 13 -15.99 -22.93 -3.09
N HIS A 14 -15.10 -22.98 -4.08
CA HIS A 14 -15.45 -22.63 -5.45
C HIS A 14 -16.49 -23.59 -6.02
N PRO A 15 -17.50 -23.08 -6.74
CA PRO A 15 -18.36 -23.93 -7.57
C PRO A 15 -17.51 -24.57 -8.67
N ARG A 16 -17.69 -25.88 -8.88
CA ARG A 16 -17.04 -26.61 -9.97
C ARG A 16 -17.56 -26.10 -11.31
N GLU A 17 -16.71 -25.52 -12.10
CA GLU A 17 -16.98 -25.30 -13.52
C GLU A 17 -16.91 -26.61 -14.27
N SER A 18 -17.99 -26.86 -15.02
CA SER A 18 -18.15 -27.95 -15.97
C SER A 18 -17.28 -27.72 -17.22
N GLY A 19 -16.63 -28.78 -17.68
CA GLY A 19 -15.62 -28.82 -18.72
C GLY A 19 -15.96 -28.13 -20.04
N GLY A 20 -15.00 -27.39 -20.55
CA GLY A 20 -14.87 -26.94 -21.90
C GLY A 20 -13.63 -27.59 -22.58
N PRO A 21 -13.57 -27.73 -23.93
CA PRO A 21 -12.64 -28.58 -24.62
C PRO A 21 -11.20 -28.04 -24.65
N GLY A 22 -10.28 -29.01 -24.63
CA GLY A 22 -8.83 -28.83 -24.50
C GLY A 22 -8.17 -27.92 -25.52
N VAL A 23 -7.24 -27.12 -25.00
CA VAL A 23 -6.24 -26.38 -25.77
C VAL A 23 -4.92 -27.18 -25.76
N PRO A 24 -4.22 -27.34 -26.92
CA PRO A 24 -3.01 -28.17 -26.99
C PRO A 24 -1.82 -27.55 -26.25
N HIS A 25 -1.10 -28.38 -25.50
CA HIS A 25 0.19 -28.08 -24.93
C HIS A 25 1.22 -27.73 -26.01
N GLU A 26 1.68 -26.49 -26.02
CA GLU A 26 2.91 -26.12 -26.71
C GLU A 26 4.12 -26.37 -25.82
N ARG A 27 5.14 -26.97 -26.44
CA ARG A 27 6.39 -27.44 -25.82
C ARG A 27 7.31 -26.26 -25.46
N PRO A 28 8.17 -26.37 -24.44
CA PRO A 28 9.12 -25.32 -24.12
C PRO A 28 10.27 -25.29 -25.11
N LEU A 29 10.54 -24.11 -25.66
CA LEU A 29 11.68 -23.85 -26.55
C LEU A 29 12.97 -23.72 -25.72
N SER A 30 13.85 -24.65 -25.98
CA SER A 30 15.33 -24.62 -26.09
C SER A 30 16.11 -23.46 -25.42
N ARG A 31 16.93 -23.87 -24.51
CA ARG A 31 18.31 -23.52 -24.15
C ARG A 31 18.97 -22.46 -25.04
N PHE A 32 19.18 -21.29 -24.52
CA PHE A 32 20.23 -20.39 -25.03
C PHE A 32 21.59 -20.79 -24.46
N TRP A 33 22.44 -21.15 -25.38
CA TRP A 33 23.84 -21.51 -25.20
C TRP A 33 24.67 -20.24 -24.97
N VAL A 34 25.43 -20.13 -23.89
CA VAL A 34 26.42 -19.06 -23.68
C VAL A 34 27.79 -19.68 -23.93
N PRO A 35 28.59 -19.18 -24.87
CA PRO A 35 29.94 -19.70 -25.05
C PRO A 35 30.90 -19.22 -23.97
N ALA A 36 31.54 -20.18 -23.33
CA ALA A 36 32.67 -19.94 -22.43
C ALA A 36 33.90 -19.53 -23.25
N PHE A 37 34.41 -18.32 -23.03
CA PHE A 37 35.73 -17.95 -23.50
C PHE A 37 36.77 -18.41 -22.47
N ALA A 38 37.41 -19.54 -22.77
CA ALA A 38 38.67 -19.92 -22.19
C ALA A 38 39.79 -19.48 -23.15
N GLY A 39 40.58 -18.55 -22.76
CA GLY A 39 41.76 -18.10 -23.49
C GLY A 39 42.97 -18.04 -22.55
N THR A 40 43.64 -19.17 -22.41
CA THR A 40 45.00 -19.25 -21.86
C THR A 40 46.01 -18.84 -22.93
N THR A 41 46.84 -17.84 -22.68
CA THR A 41 48.15 -17.73 -23.34
C THR A 41 49.19 -17.39 -22.31
N ARG A 42 49.97 -18.43 -21.99
CA ARG A 42 51.30 -18.30 -21.39
C ARG A 42 52.26 -17.99 -22.55
N GLU A 43 52.90 -16.83 -22.48
CA GLU A 43 54.22 -16.69 -23.13
C GLU A 43 55.20 -16.06 -22.15
N ALA A 44 56.26 -16.80 -21.93
CA ALA A 44 57.43 -16.40 -21.19
C ALA A 44 58.34 -15.56 -22.07
N LEU A 45 58.73 -14.38 -21.63
CA LEU A 45 59.96 -13.74 -22.11
C LEU A 45 60.83 -13.39 -20.92
N LYS A 46 62.00 -14.05 -20.91
CA LYS A 46 63.18 -13.69 -20.13
C LYS A 46 63.78 -12.45 -20.76
N THR A 47 64.20 -11.48 -19.97
CA THR A 47 65.52 -10.86 -19.93
C THR A 47 65.48 -9.47 -19.27
N GLY A 48 66.46 -9.19 -18.44
CA GLY A 48 67.04 -7.83 -18.25
C GLY A 48 66.56 -7.09 -17.01
N GLY A 49 67.38 -7.16 -15.95
CA GLY A 49 67.19 -6.39 -14.75
C GLY A 49 67.32 -4.88 -14.95
N ILE A 50 66.44 -4.14 -14.32
CA ILE A 50 66.69 -2.81 -13.79
C ILE A 50 65.81 -2.71 -12.54
N THR A 51 66.46 -2.68 -11.38
CA THR A 51 65.79 -2.47 -10.08
C THR A 51 65.48 -0.99 -9.95
N LEU A 52 64.29 -0.58 -10.32
CA LEU A 52 63.77 0.74 -9.98
C LEU A 52 62.94 0.59 -8.71
N LEU A 53 63.52 1.09 -7.60
CA LEU A 53 62.83 1.27 -6.33
C LEU A 53 61.73 2.35 -6.51
N PHE A 54 60.55 1.95 -6.85
CA PHE A 54 59.38 2.82 -6.71
C PHE A 54 58.93 2.80 -5.26
N SER A 55 59.32 3.82 -4.51
CA SER A 55 58.72 4.17 -3.22
C SER A 55 57.23 4.48 -3.46
N PHE A 56 56.39 3.52 -3.18
CA PHE A 56 54.93 3.70 -3.12
C PHE A 56 54.65 4.56 -1.89
N ALA A 57 54.58 5.88 -2.07
CA ALA A 57 54.00 6.77 -1.09
C ALA A 57 52.48 6.40 -1.02
N LEU A 58 52.10 5.70 0.03
CA LEU A 58 50.73 5.37 0.35
C LEU A 58 50.02 6.68 0.74
N LEU A 59 49.51 7.40 -0.25
CA LEU A 59 48.55 8.49 -0.04
C LEU A 59 47.32 7.86 0.58
N ALA A 60 47.20 7.97 1.90
CA ALA A 60 45.96 7.70 2.61
C ALA A 60 44.92 8.73 2.13
N ILE A 61 44.15 8.36 1.11
CA ILE A 61 42.93 9.09 0.75
C ILE A 61 41.98 8.86 1.91
N PRO A 62 41.59 9.92 2.67
CA PRO A 62 40.51 9.74 3.61
C PRO A 62 39.29 9.35 2.79
N ALA A 63 38.78 8.12 2.97
CA ALA A 63 37.47 7.73 2.51
C ALA A 63 36.50 8.69 3.19
N LEU A 64 36.08 9.72 2.46
CA LEU A 64 34.85 10.40 2.77
C LEU A 64 33.75 9.33 2.62
N ALA A 65 33.53 8.56 3.70
CA ALA A 65 32.29 7.89 3.91
C ALA A 65 31.25 9.01 3.99
N GLY A 66 30.68 9.37 2.84
CA GLY A 66 29.45 10.12 2.79
C GLY A 66 28.45 9.28 3.55
N ALA A 67 28.28 9.56 4.84
CA ALA A 67 27.09 9.16 5.54
C ALA A 67 25.95 9.71 4.67
N HIS A 68 25.22 8.83 3.97
CA HIS A 68 23.89 9.15 3.55
C HIS A 68 23.19 9.51 4.86
N GLU A 69 23.07 10.78 5.14
CA GLU A 69 22.07 11.26 6.07
C GLU A 69 20.75 10.73 5.51
N VAL A 70 20.27 9.65 6.10
CA VAL A 70 18.88 9.24 6.04
C VAL A 70 18.11 10.50 6.42
N GLY A 71 17.42 11.11 5.45
CA GLY A 71 16.93 12.47 5.49
C GLY A 71 16.27 12.73 6.84
N GLY A 72 16.88 13.68 7.57
CA GLY A 72 16.28 14.21 8.78
C GLY A 72 14.86 14.67 8.44
N ASP A 73 13.93 14.46 9.36
CA ASP A 73 12.47 14.70 9.29
C ASP A 73 12.12 16.07 8.71
N LYS A 74 12.23 16.19 7.38
CA LYS A 74 11.64 17.32 6.70
C LYS A 74 10.12 17.14 6.73
N PRO A 75 9.38 18.16 7.15
CA PRO A 75 7.94 18.09 7.11
C PRO A 75 7.44 17.64 5.73
N LEU A 76 6.50 16.72 5.71
CA LEU A 76 5.89 16.28 4.46
C LEU A 76 5.22 17.47 3.76
N PRO A 77 5.37 17.63 2.44
CA PRO A 77 4.84 18.79 1.73
C PRO A 77 3.31 18.83 1.80
N VAL A 78 2.73 20.03 1.79
CA VAL A 78 1.30 20.23 1.64
C VAL A 78 0.94 20.15 0.16
N ILE A 79 0.06 19.23 -0.21
CA ILE A 79 -0.48 19.12 -1.58
C ILE A 79 -1.62 20.12 -1.77
N GLY A 80 -2.45 20.29 -0.75
CA GLY A 80 -3.58 21.22 -0.73
C GLY A 80 -4.69 20.74 0.19
N PRO A 81 -5.82 21.49 0.28
CA PRO A 81 -6.94 21.09 1.13
C PRO A 81 -7.53 19.75 0.67
N ALA A 82 -7.74 18.83 1.62
CA ALA A 82 -8.34 17.55 1.32
C ALA A 82 -9.81 17.73 0.87
N PRO A 83 -10.24 17.07 -0.23
CA PRO A 83 -11.61 17.14 -0.70
C PRO A 83 -12.59 16.68 0.38
N GLN A 84 -13.54 17.56 0.74
CA GLN A 84 -14.52 17.28 1.79
C GLN A 84 -15.59 16.32 1.29
N PHE A 85 -16.08 15.48 2.19
CA PHE A 85 -17.21 14.58 1.93
C PHE A 85 -18.09 14.44 3.16
N THR A 86 -19.33 14.04 2.93
CA THR A 86 -20.23 13.49 3.95
C THR A 86 -20.85 12.22 3.37
N LEU A 87 -20.50 11.08 3.96
CA LEU A 87 -20.95 9.76 3.52
C LEU A 87 -21.51 8.98 4.70
N THR A 88 -22.18 7.86 4.43
CA THR A 88 -22.79 6.99 5.44
C THR A 88 -21.82 5.90 5.88
N SER A 89 -21.57 5.78 7.17
CA SER A 89 -20.70 4.73 7.72
C SER A 89 -21.38 3.36 7.77
N GLN A 90 -20.55 2.31 8.01
CA GLN A 90 -21.00 0.95 8.29
C GLN A 90 -21.97 0.86 9.50
N ASN A 91 -22.01 1.89 10.33
CA ASN A 91 -22.93 2.00 11.47
C ASN A 91 -24.17 2.85 11.15
N ARG A 92 -24.43 3.13 9.86
CA ARG A 92 -25.56 3.93 9.37
C ARG A 92 -25.58 5.37 9.88
N LYS A 93 -24.43 5.92 10.29
CA LYS A 93 -24.30 7.30 10.73
C LYS A 93 -23.63 8.12 9.62
N PRO A 94 -24.06 9.36 9.40
CA PRO A 94 -23.32 10.27 8.53
C PRO A 94 -21.95 10.52 9.15
N VAL A 95 -20.92 10.63 8.30
CA VAL A 95 -19.55 10.97 8.66
C VAL A 95 -19.05 11.99 7.68
N ALA A 96 -18.68 13.15 8.16
CA ALA A 96 -17.99 14.17 7.38
C ALA A 96 -16.47 14.11 7.64
N LEU A 97 -15.64 14.35 6.62
CA LEU A 97 -14.19 14.43 6.81
C LEU A 97 -13.82 15.50 7.85
N ALA A 98 -14.57 16.62 7.87
CA ALA A 98 -14.36 17.70 8.84
C ALA A 98 -14.50 17.27 10.30
N GLU A 99 -15.28 16.24 10.61
CA GLU A 99 -15.45 15.68 11.96
C GLU A 99 -14.22 14.87 12.42
N LEU A 100 -13.32 14.55 11.49
CA LEU A 100 -12.09 13.82 11.76
C LEU A 100 -10.89 14.76 11.99
N ARG A 101 -11.08 16.07 11.93
CA ARG A 101 -10.02 17.05 12.25
C ARG A 101 -9.45 16.82 13.64
N GLY A 102 -8.19 17.17 13.83
CA GLY A 102 -7.41 16.83 15.02
C GLY A 102 -6.81 15.43 14.97
N ARG A 103 -7.11 14.63 13.93
CA ARG A 103 -6.47 13.34 13.66
C ARG A 103 -5.87 13.33 12.27
N VAL A 104 -4.80 12.56 12.11
CA VAL A 104 -4.30 12.18 10.78
C VAL A 104 -5.21 11.12 10.20
N VAL A 105 -5.68 11.32 8.98
CA VAL A 105 -6.66 10.43 8.33
C VAL A 105 -6.06 9.80 7.07
N ALA A 106 -6.02 8.47 7.02
CA ALA A 106 -5.75 7.75 5.78
C ALA A 106 -7.07 7.46 5.04
N VAL A 107 -7.23 8.02 3.84
CA VAL A 107 -8.40 7.81 2.99
C VAL A 107 -8.04 6.87 1.85
N THR A 108 -8.76 5.76 1.73
CA THR A 108 -8.58 4.76 0.69
C THR A 108 -9.90 4.38 0.02
N PHE A 109 -9.81 3.74 -1.14
CA PHE A 109 -10.97 3.35 -1.94
C PHE A 109 -10.94 1.85 -2.19
N ILE A 110 -12.04 1.17 -1.88
CA ILE A 110 -12.18 -0.28 -1.95
C ILE A 110 -13.54 -0.66 -2.55
N TYR A 111 -13.74 -1.96 -2.80
CA TYR A 111 -15.07 -2.57 -2.84
C TYR A 111 -14.97 -3.99 -2.27
N THR A 112 -16.03 -4.44 -1.57
CA THR A 112 -15.94 -5.69 -0.79
C THR A 112 -15.87 -6.94 -1.65
N GLY A 113 -16.42 -6.88 -2.87
CA GLY A 113 -16.37 -7.96 -3.86
C GLY A 113 -15.05 -8.07 -4.65
N CYS A 114 -14.04 -7.28 -4.34
CA CYS A 114 -12.74 -7.33 -5.02
C CYS A 114 -11.99 -8.63 -4.67
N PRO A 115 -11.62 -9.45 -5.66
CA PRO A 115 -11.00 -10.74 -5.39
C PRO A 115 -9.49 -10.66 -5.11
N ASP A 116 -8.82 -9.54 -5.39
CA ASP A 116 -7.36 -9.48 -5.48
C ASP A 116 -6.75 -8.33 -4.67
N ILE A 117 -6.82 -7.10 -5.18
CA ILE A 117 -5.99 -6.00 -4.67
C ILE A 117 -6.53 -5.38 -3.38
N CYS A 118 -7.86 -5.31 -3.20
CA CYS A 118 -8.45 -4.72 -2.00
C CYS A 118 -8.16 -5.54 -0.73
N PRO A 119 -8.23 -6.90 -0.74
CA PRO A 119 -7.76 -7.71 0.38
C PRO A 119 -6.31 -7.42 0.78
N LEU A 120 -5.39 -7.31 -0.19
CA LEU A 120 -3.98 -6.99 0.07
C LEU A 120 -3.80 -5.61 0.72
N LEU A 121 -4.54 -4.60 0.24
CA LEU A 121 -4.52 -3.27 0.81
C LEU A 121 -5.08 -3.27 2.22
N THR A 122 -6.22 -3.93 2.43
CA THR A 122 -6.90 -3.99 3.72
C THR A 122 -6.06 -4.73 4.76
N ASP A 123 -5.37 -5.83 4.38
CA ASP A 123 -4.42 -6.55 5.24
C ASP A 123 -3.27 -5.63 5.70
N LYS A 124 -2.66 -4.89 4.78
CA LYS A 124 -1.62 -3.92 5.13
C LYS A 124 -2.12 -2.86 6.11
N MET A 125 -3.29 -2.32 5.87
CA MET A 125 -3.88 -1.32 6.77
C MET A 125 -4.21 -1.92 8.14
N ALA A 126 -4.69 -3.16 8.21
CA ALA A 126 -4.94 -3.85 9.48
C ALA A 126 -3.64 -4.03 10.29
N ARG A 127 -2.55 -4.42 9.63
CA ARG A 127 -1.22 -4.51 10.27
C ARG A 127 -0.75 -3.16 10.80
N VAL A 128 -0.83 -2.11 9.99
CA VAL A 128 -0.44 -0.76 10.42
C VAL A 128 -1.33 -0.24 11.55
N GLN A 129 -2.64 -0.54 11.53
CA GLN A 129 -3.54 -0.28 12.66
C GLN A 129 -3.00 -0.87 13.97
N ASP A 130 -2.59 -2.15 13.93
CA ASP A 130 -2.08 -2.84 15.13
C ASP A 130 -0.75 -2.26 15.60
N GLU A 131 0.14 -1.92 14.65
CA GLU A 131 1.46 -1.33 14.93
C GLU A 131 1.39 0.11 15.45
N LEU A 132 0.34 0.88 15.13
CA LEU A 132 0.08 2.21 15.68
C LEU A 132 -0.38 2.17 17.14
N GLY A 133 -0.87 1.04 17.62
CA GLY A 133 -1.22 0.81 19.01
C GLY A 133 -2.21 1.85 19.57
N ALA A 134 -1.77 2.61 20.58
CA ALA A 134 -2.59 3.62 21.27
C ALA A 134 -2.87 4.85 20.39
N ASP A 135 -2.02 5.17 19.43
CA ASP A 135 -2.23 6.31 18.54
C ASP A 135 -3.38 6.07 17.56
N PHE A 136 -3.67 4.79 17.24
CA PHE A 136 -4.80 4.47 16.37
C PHE A 136 -6.14 4.67 17.12
N GLY A 137 -6.94 5.57 16.61
CA GLY A 137 -8.19 6.04 17.18
C GLY A 137 -8.05 7.32 18.01
N ALA A 138 -6.92 7.53 18.66
CA ALA A 138 -6.64 8.77 19.37
C ALA A 138 -6.13 9.88 18.42
N LYS A 139 -5.10 9.58 17.63
CA LYS A 139 -4.44 10.54 16.73
C LYS A 139 -4.54 10.17 15.25
N VAL A 140 -4.76 8.90 14.94
CA VAL A 140 -4.86 8.38 13.57
C VAL A 140 -6.20 7.70 13.37
N ALA A 141 -6.83 7.93 12.21
CA ALA A 141 -8.04 7.24 11.79
C ALA A 141 -7.90 6.76 10.33
N PHE A 142 -8.57 5.66 10.00
CA PHE A 142 -8.68 5.20 8.62
C PHE A 142 -10.10 5.36 8.10
N VAL A 143 -10.21 5.71 6.83
CA VAL A 143 -11.46 5.83 6.09
C VAL A 143 -11.33 5.03 4.81
N SER A 144 -12.16 4.00 4.65
CA SER A 144 -12.29 3.20 3.44
C SER A 144 -13.63 3.52 2.77
N ILE A 145 -13.60 4.13 1.58
CA ILE A 145 -14.80 4.52 0.83
C ILE A 145 -15.07 3.46 -0.23
N THR A 146 -16.29 2.92 -0.27
CA THR A 146 -16.65 1.94 -1.30
C THR A 146 -16.79 2.57 -2.68
N LEU A 147 -16.39 1.80 -3.70
CA LEU A 147 -16.60 2.10 -5.12
C LEU A 147 -17.83 1.37 -5.70
N ASP A 148 -18.44 0.45 -4.93
CA ASP A 148 -19.66 -0.29 -5.31
C ASP A 148 -20.79 -0.11 -4.28
N PRO A 149 -21.31 1.13 -4.14
CA PRO A 149 -22.33 1.41 -3.11
C PRO A 149 -23.66 0.68 -3.33
N GLU A 150 -23.87 0.10 -4.50
CA GLU A 150 -25.06 -0.70 -4.79
C GLU A 150 -25.06 -2.05 -4.05
N HIS A 151 -23.87 -2.67 -3.92
CA HIS A 151 -23.67 -3.93 -3.19
C HIS A 151 -23.16 -3.69 -1.77
N ASP A 152 -22.25 -2.73 -1.59
CA ASP A 152 -21.60 -2.44 -0.33
C ASP A 152 -22.52 -1.58 0.57
N THR A 153 -23.62 -2.19 1.02
CA THR A 153 -24.50 -1.56 2.01
C THR A 153 -23.78 -1.37 3.36
N PRO A 154 -24.30 -0.54 4.27
CA PRO A 154 -23.72 -0.42 5.60
C PRO A 154 -23.57 -1.75 6.34
N ALA A 155 -24.48 -2.71 6.13
CA ALA A 155 -24.39 -4.04 6.73
C ALA A 155 -23.23 -4.84 6.16
N VAL A 156 -23.07 -4.88 4.84
CA VAL A 156 -21.95 -5.54 4.15
C VAL A 156 -20.61 -4.94 4.58
N LEU A 157 -20.51 -3.61 4.62
CA LEU A 157 -19.32 -2.92 5.09
C LEU A 157 -18.99 -3.20 6.56
N LYS A 158 -20.02 -3.39 7.40
CA LYS A 158 -19.83 -3.76 8.80
C LYS A 158 -19.25 -5.16 8.95
N ASP A 159 -19.76 -6.11 8.18
CA ASP A 159 -19.27 -7.50 8.18
C ASP A 159 -17.82 -7.54 7.64
N TYR A 160 -17.53 -6.78 6.58
CA TYR A 160 -16.18 -6.63 6.04
C TYR A 160 -15.23 -6.03 7.08
N ALA A 161 -15.62 -4.93 7.74
CA ALA A 161 -14.82 -4.32 8.80
C ALA A 161 -14.49 -5.29 9.94
N GLN A 162 -15.48 -6.10 10.36
CA GLN A 162 -15.30 -7.11 11.40
C GLN A 162 -14.35 -8.23 10.95
N ALA A 163 -14.49 -8.70 9.71
CA ALA A 163 -13.62 -9.75 9.16
C ALA A 163 -12.14 -9.34 9.13
N TRP A 164 -11.87 -8.05 8.94
CA TRP A 164 -10.51 -7.49 8.93
C TRP A 164 -10.03 -6.96 10.30
N GLY A 165 -10.81 -7.13 11.36
CA GLY A 165 -10.43 -6.67 12.70
C GLY A 165 -10.35 -5.14 12.82
N ALA A 166 -11.10 -4.41 12.00
CA ALA A 166 -11.11 -2.95 12.03
C ALA A 166 -11.57 -2.42 13.39
N LYS A 167 -10.76 -1.54 14.01
CA LYS A 167 -11.05 -0.98 15.34
C LYS A 167 -12.27 -0.05 15.26
N PRO A 168 -13.34 -0.33 16.00
CA PRO A 168 -14.56 0.47 15.97
C PRO A 168 -14.29 1.94 16.29
N GLY A 169 -14.89 2.85 15.49
CA GLY A 169 -14.76 4.30 15.67
C GLY A 169 -13.45 4.91 15.18
N ALA A 170 -12.46 4.09 14.85
CA ALA A 170 -11.16 4.52 14.33
C ALA A 170 -10.96 4.14 12.86
N TRP A 171 -11.50 3.02 12.43
CA TRP A 171 -11.55 2.63 11.02
C TRP A 171 -12.98 2.66 10.52
N LEU A 172 -13.27 3.61 9.64
CA LEU A 172 -14.59 3.88 9.12
C LEU A 172 -14.70 3.37 7.68
N PHE A 173 -15.72 2.59 7.41
CA PHE A 173 -16.06 2.12 6.07
C PHE A 173 -17.31 2.87 5.60
N LEU A 174 -17.18 3.62 4.51
CA LEU A 174 -18.19 4.56 4.08
C LEU A 174 -18.81 4.17 2.74
N THR A 175 -20.12 4.40 2.65
CA THR A 175 -20.93 4.24 1.44
C THR A 175 -21.84 5.47 1.26
N GLY A 176 -22.55 5.53 0.16
CA GLY A 176 -23.49 6.61 -0.12
C GLY A 176 -24.23 6.35 -1.42
N SER A 177 -24.89 7.37 -1.98
CA SER A 177 -25.40 7.26 -3.35
C SER A 177 -24.24 7.13 -4.34
N LEU A 178 -24.46 6.44 -5.46
CA LEU A 178 -23.46 6.31 -6.51
C LEU A 178 -22.96 7.72 -6.99
N ALA A 179 -23.86 8.70 -7.05
CA ALA A 179 -23.51 10.08 -7.41
C ALA A 179 -22.55 10.72 -6.37
N ALA A 180 -22.81 10.52 -5.07
CA ALA A 180 -21.96 11.04 -4.00
C ALA A 180 -20.58 10.37 -4.02
N VAL A 181 -20.52 9.04 -4.19
CA VAL A 181 -19.26 8.30 -4.30
C VAL A 181 -18.46 8.78 -5.52
N ARG A 182 -19.09 8.91 -6.69
CA ARG A 182 -18.43 9.42 -7.90
C ARG A 182 -17.89 10.86 -7.74
N ASP A 183 -18.60 11.69 -7.02
CA ASP A 183 -18.13 13.06 -6.77
C ASP A 183 -16.89 13.06 -5.88
N VAL A 184 -16.89 12.30 -4.80
CA VAL A 184 -15.75 12.19 -3.89
C VAL A 184 -14.54 11.59 -4.60
N THR A 185 -14.69 10.46 -5.29
CA THR A 185 -13.60 9.78 -5.98
C THR A 185 -12.95 10.68 -7.02
N ARG A 186 -13.75 11.38 -7.83
CA ARG A 186 -13.25 12.35 -8.83
C ARG A 186 -12.38 13.43 -8.18
N ARG A 187 -12.82 14.00 -7.04
CA ARG A 187 -12.09 15.06 -6.34
C ARG A 187 -10.79 14.56 -5.69
N TYR A 188 -10.74 13.28 -5.32
CA TYR A 188 -9.50 12.63 -4.86
C TYR A 188 -8.59 12.14 -5.99
N GLY A 189 -9.00 12.30 -7.27
CA GLY A 189 -8.23 11.80 -8.42
C GLY A 189 -8.39 10.30 -8.68
N VAL A 190 -9.43 9.67 -8.12
CA VAL A 190 -9.75 8.26 -8.32
C VAL A 190 -10.81 8.12 -9.42
N PHE A 191 -10.44 7.46 -10.50
CA PHE A 191 -11.36 7.06 -11.55
C PHE A 191 -11.77 5.62 -11.35
N PHE A 192 -13.05 5.32 -11.51
CA PHE A 192 -13.54 3.96 -11.46
C PHE A 192 -14.63 3.69 -12.48
N GLN A 193 -14.69 2.44 -12.94
CA GLN A 193 -15.68 1.97 -13.89
C GLN A 193 -16.11 0.55 -13.51
N LYS A 194 -17.41 0.35 -13.33
CA LYS A 194 -18.02 -0.95 -13.13
C LYS A 194 -18.12 -1.66 -14.48
N LYS A 195 -17.66 -2.91 -14.54
CA LYS A 195 -17.73 -3.78 -15.72
C LYS A 195 -19.01 -4.61 -15.71
N GLY A 196 -19.32 -5.21 -16.85
CA GLY A 196 -20.50 -6.07 -17.01
C GLY A 196 -20.45 -7.37 -16.20
N ASP A 197 -19.27 -7.81 -15.75
CA ASP A 197 -19.04 -8.96 -14.87
C ASP A 197 -19.15 -8.62 -13.37
N GLY A 198 -19.47 -7.36 -13.05
CA GLY A 198 -19.58 -6.87 -11.68
C GLY A 198 -18.25 -6.42 -11.06
N SER A 199 -17.12 -6.63 -11.73
CA SER A 199 -15.83 -6.10 -11.26
C SER A 199 -15.77 -4.59 -11.43
N VAL A 200 -14.89 -3.92 -10.65
CA VAL A 200 -14.69 -2.48 -10.69
C VAL A 200 -13.23 -2.19 -10.99
N ASP A 201 -12.96 -1.68 -12.19
CA ASP A 201 -11.66 -1.09 -12.50
C ASP A 201 -11.54 0.27 -11.85
N HIS A 202 -10.46 0.53 -11.15
CA HIS A 202 -10.25 1.83 -10.52
C HIS A 202 -8.78 2.17 -10.30
N THR A 203 -8.51 3.46 -10.17
CA THR A 203 -7.21 3.94 -9.69
C THR A 203 -7.07 3.54 -8.23
N GLN A 204 -6.03 2.78 -7.90
CA GLN A 204 -5.66 2.49 -6.53
C GLN A 204 -4.94 3.69 -5.94
N LEU A 205 -5.55 4.37 -4.99
CA LEU A 205 -4.99 5.54 -4.36
C LEU A 205 -5.31 5.54 -2.86
N THR A 206 -4.29 5.82 -2.05
CA THR A 206 -4.43 6.08 -0.62
C THR A 206 -3.88 7.46 -0.33
N SER A 207 -4.66 8.32 0.32
CA SER A 207 -4.28 9.70 0.63
C SER A 207 -4.14 9.89 2.13
N LEU A 208 -3.06 10.54 2.59
CA LEU A 208 -2.91 10.98 3.96
C LEU A 208 -3.34 12.44 4.09
N VAL A 209 -4.21 12.67 5.05
CA VAL A 209 -4.74 14.00 5.41
C VAL A 209 -4.28 14.30 6.83
N ASP A 210 -3.68 15.45 7.04
CA ASP A 210 -3.22 15.85 8.37
C ASP A 210 -4.36 16.33 9.30
N ALA A 211 -4.04 16.61 10.55
CA ALA A 211 -5.01 17.05 11.55
C ALA A 211 -5.71 18.39 11.21
N LYS A 212 -5.11 19.19 10.33
CA LYS A 212 -5.68 20.47 9.86
C LYS A 212 -6.62 20.26 8.65
N GLY A 213 -6.63 19.04 8.08
CA GLY A 213 -7.42 18.70 6.91
C GLY A 213 -6.73 18.98 5.59
N GLU A 214 -5.40 19.10 5.60
CA GLU A 214 -4.59 19.24 4.39
C GLU A 214 -4.10 17.86 3.90
N MET A 215 -4.16 17.63 2.60
CA MET A 215 -3.59 16.44 1.95
C MET A 215 -2.08 16.58 1.89
N ARG A 216 -1.36 15.56 2.36
CA ARG A 216 0.10 15.60 2.50
C ARG A 216 0.80 14.55 1.63
N VAL A 217 0.24 13.36 1.52
CA VAL A 217 0.82 12.23 0.79
C VAL A 217 -0.26 11.52 -0.01
N GLN A 218 0.12 11.03 -1.19
CA GLN A 218 -0.71 10.13 -1.99
C GLN A 218 0.11 8.91 -2.43
N TYR A 219 -0.32 7.73 -2.02
CA TYR A 219 0.27 6.45 -2.44
C TYR A 219 -0.51 5.90 -3.62
N LEU A 220 0.16 5.73 -4.75
CA LEU A 220 -0.42 5.10 -5.94
C LEU A 220 -0.19 3.59 -5.89
N GLY A 221 -1.26 2.82 -6.12
CA GLY A 221 -1.23 1.37 -6.03
C GLY A 221 -1.36 0.84 -4.59
N ALA A 222 -1.51 -0.48 -4.47
CA ALA A 222 -1.59 -1.15 -3.17
C ALA A 222 -0.23 -1.74 -2.71
N ARG A 223 0.85 -1.50 -3.45
CA ARG A 223 2.19 -2.08 -3.18
C ARG A 223 3.11 -1.16 -2.37
N PHE A 224 2.58 -0.08 -1.78
CA PHE A 224 3.38 0.76 -0.90
C PHE A 224 3.94 -0.05 0.29
N ASN A 225 5.08 0.40 0.82
CA ASN A 225 5.71 -0.19 1.99
C ASN A 225 4.89 0.16 3.25
N PRO A 226 4.39 -0.82 4.04
CA PRO A 226 3.65 -0.54 5.28
C PRO A 226 4.46 0.25 6.32
N ASP A 227 5.78 0.03 6.41
CA ASP A 227 6.64 0.74 7.36
C ASP A 227 6.78 2.22 6.98
N GLU A 228 6.94 2.53 5.67
CA GLU A 228 6.94 3.89 5.15
C GLU A 228 5.58 4.57 5.42
N PHE A 229 4.49 3.89 5.14
CA PHE A 229 3.14 4.39 5.40
C PHE A 229 2.92 4.70 6.88
N ARG A 230 3.35 3.80 7.78
CA ARG A 230 3.30 4.03 9.22
C ARG A 230 4.18 5.19 9.65
N HIS A 231 5.40 5.29 9.10
CA HIS A 231 6.33 6.39 9.37
C HIS A 231 5.70 7.74 9.00
N ASP A 232 5.12 7.87 7.81
CA ASP A 232 4.48 9.10 7.35
C ASP A 232 3.28 9.47 8.21
N LEU A 233 2.47 8.49 8.63
CA LEU A 233 1.37 8.72 9.59
C LEU A 233 1.89 9.32 10.90
N LEU A 234 2.96 8.73 11.47
CA LEU A 234 3.55 9.20 12.73
C LEU A 234 4.25 10.56 12.57
N SER A 235 4.90 10.82 11.44
CA SER A 235 5.48 12.14 11.12
C SER A 235 4.39 13.22 11.15
N LEU A 236 3.24 12.97 10.49
CA LEU A 236 2.11 13.91 10.51
C LEU A 236 1.49 14.08 11.91
N VAL A 237 1.50 13.04 12.74
CA VAL A 237 1.10 13.14 14.15
C VAL A 237 2.06 14.02 14.93
N GLY A 238 3.35 13.98 14.65
CA GLY A 238 4.37 14.82 15.30
C GLY A 238 4.32 16.30 14.92
N GLU A 239 3.62 16.65 13.82
CA GLU A 239 3.44 18.03 13.35
C GLU A 239 2.20 18.74 13.96
N GLN A 240 1.47 18.10 14.86
CA GLN A 240 0.25 18.62 15.50
C GLN A 240 0.52 19.66 16.59
#